data_94b13d6f55d1e194c890110cfc950d7b
#
_entry.id   94b13d6f55d1e194c890110cfc950d7b
#
_cell.length_a   1.000
_cell.length_b   1.000
_cell.length_c   1.000
_cell.angle_alpha   90.00
_cell.angle_beta   90.00
_cell.angle_gamma   90.00
#
_symmetry.space_group_name_H-M   'P 1'
#
loop_
_entity.id
_entity.type
_entity.pdbx_description
1 polymer ?
#
loop_
_entity_poly.entity_id
_entity_poly.type
_entity_poly.pdbx_seq_one_letter_code
_entity_poly.pdbx_strand_id
1 'polypeptide(L)'
;MKINFIQTIIAIAMSLLIAYGLYSFHIFENKLLLSVGSFVLLSATLILTMGTSFEFPRTTTNVRVVSGVFFIIALISNLIFTFIDFSTPSYIIINGIVLLVFISIAYSIIKLKQ
;
A
#
# COMPACT_ATOMS: atom_id res chain seq x y z
N MET A 1 -10.07 7.40 15.33
CA MET A 1 -8.94 6.59 14.83
C MET A 1 -7.78 6.71 15.79
N LYS A 2 -7.20 5.58 16.13
CA LYS A 2 -6.05 5.52 17.01
C LYS A 2 -4.88 4.91 16.27
N ILE A 3 -3.71 5.52 16.36
CA ILE A 3 -2.51 5.03 15.68
C ILE A 3 -1.65 4.28 16.69
N ASN A 4 -1.32 3.03 16.36
CA ASN A 4 -0.39 2.23 17.14
C ASN A 4 1.01 2.52 16.64
N PHE A 5 1.80 3.25 17.42
CA PHE A 5 3.09 3.77 16.98
C PHE A 5 4.08 2.66 16.62
N ILE A 6 4.17 1.63 17.46
CA ILE A 6 5.11 0.52 17.22
C ILE A 6 4.73 -0.26 15.97
N GLN A 7 3.46 -0.58 15.80
CA GLN A 7 2.96 -1.30 14.61
C GLN A 7 3.17 -0.48 13.34
N THR A 8 2.97 0.82 13.42
CA THR A 8 3.18 1.72 12.27
C THR A 8 4.65 1.74 11.85
N ILE A 9 5.58 1.78 12.79
CA ILE A 9 7.01 1.71 12.50
C ILE A 9 7.35 0.39 11.82
N ILE A 10 6.82 -0.72 12.31
CA ILE A 10 7.03 -2.04 11.72
C ILE A 10 6.49 -2.08 10.29
N ALA A 11 5.31 -1.52 10.06
CA ALA A 11 4.71 -1.45 8.72
C ALA A 11 5.59 -0.68 7.75
N ILE A 12 6.10 0.47 8.16
CA ILE A 12 6.99 1.29 7.34
C ILE A 12 8.28 0.54 7.04
N ALA A 13 8.88 -0.11 8.04
CA ALA A 13 10.11 -0.87 7.87
C ALA A 13 9.92 -2.03 6.88
N MET A 14 8.84 -2.78 7.00
CA MET A 14 8.52 -3.89 6.09
C MET A 14 8.30 -3.39 4.67
N SER A 15 7.57 -2.29 4.51
CA SER A 15 7.35 -1.68 3.19
C SER A 15 8.66 -1.23 2.56
N LEU A 16 9.56 -0.66 3.35
CA LEU A 16 10.87 -0.24 2.87
C LEU A 16 11.71 -1.44 2.40
N LEU A 17 11.69 -2.54 3.16
CA LEU A 17 12.41 -3.75 2.78
C LEU A 17 11.88 -4.33 1.46
N ILE A 18 10.56 -4.39 1.30
CA ILE A 18 9.94 -4.89 0.08
C ILE A 18 10.29 -3.97 -1.09
N ALA A 19 10.19 -2.66 -0.91
CA ALA A 19 10.52 -1.68 -1.96
C ALA A 19 11.99 -1.80 -2.38
N TYR A 20 12.89 -1.99 -1.43
CA TYR A 20 14.30 -2.20 -1.72
C TYR A 20 14.52 -3.49 -2.51
N GLY A 21 13.82 -4.56 -2.15
CA GLY A 21 13.89 -5.82 -2.90
C GLY A 21 13.43 -5.65 -4.33
N LEU A 22 12.31 -4.97 -4.55
CA LEU A 22 11.82 -4.69 -5.91
C LEU A 22 12.81 -3.83 -6.69
N TYR A 23 13.39 -2.83 -6.05
CA TYR A 23 14.44 -2.00 -6.67
C TYR A 23 15.62 -2.86 -7.13
N SER A 24 16.05 -3.81 -6.30
CA SER A 24 17.18 -4.67 -6.61
C SER A 24 16.90 -5.65 -7.75
N PHE A 25 15.67 -6.14 -7.85
CA PHE A 25 15.30 -7.10 -8.89
C PHE A 25 14.95 -6.46 -10.22
N HIS A 26 14.61 -5.17 -10.24
CA HIS A 26 14.24 -4.48 -11.47
C HIS A 26 15.49 -4.16 -12.28
N ILE A 27 15.54 -4.64 -13.52
CA ILE A 27 16.72 -4.49 -14.40
C ILE A 27 16.61 -3.33 -15.38
N PHE A 28 15.46 -2.63 -15.40
CA PHE A 28 15.19 -1.54 -16.33
C PHE A 28 15.45 -0.17 -15.68
N GLU A 29 15.29 0.92 -16.45
CA GLU A 29 15.69 2.25 -16.02
C GLU A 29 14.83 2.85 -14.90
N ASN A 30 13.59 2.41 -14.77
CA ASN A 30 12.62 3.01 -13.85
C ASN A 30 12.70 2.44 -12.43
N LYS A 31 13.89 2.08 -11.97
CA LYS A 31 14.10 1.48 -10.64
C LYS A 31 13.60 2.38 -9.51
N LEU A 32 13.97 3.66 -9.58
CA LEU A 32 13.63 4.61 -8.52
C LEU A 32 12.11 4.83 -8.45
N LEU A 33 11.47 4.99 -9.62
CA LEU A 33 10.02 5.14 -9.69
C LEU A 33 9.31 3.93 -9.10
N LEU A 34 9.73 2.72 -9.48
CA LEU A 34 9.16 1.48 -8.96
C LEU A 34 9.32 1.41 -7.44
N SER A 35 10.51 1.70 -6.94
CA SER A 35 10.80 1.63 -5.51
C SER A 35 9.94 2.64 -4.72
N VAL A 36 9.91 3.89 -5.16
CA VAL A 36 9.14 4.94 -4.47
C VAL A 36 7.64 4.65 -4.53
N GLY A 37 7.14 4.29 -5.71
CA GLY A 37 5.71 3.99 -5.87
C GLY A 37 5.26 2.78 -5.06
N SER A 38 6.05 1.71 -5.07
CA SER A 38 5.74 0.53 -4.27
C SER A 38 5.80 0.83 -2.78
N PHE A 39 6.79 1.60 -2.34
CA PHE A 39 6.89 2.01 -0.93
C PHE A 39 5.65 2.79 -0.49
N VAL A 40 5.21 3.76 -1.28
CA VAL A 40 4.03 4.56 -0.96
C VAL A 40 2.78 3.68 -0.83
N LEU A 41 2.51 2.83 -1.82
CA LEU A 41 1.35 1.95 -1.80
C LEU A 41 1.40 0.94 -0.66
N LEU A 42 2.53 0.27 -0.50
CA LEU A 42 2.67 -0.77 0.51
C LEU A 42 2.63 -0.19 1.92
N SER A 43 3.27 0.94 2.16
CA SER A 43 3.23 1.58 3.48
C SER A 43 1.82 2.05 3.82
N ALA A 44 1.11 2.69 2.88
CA ALA A 44 -0.25 3.16 3.12
C ALA A 44 -1.19 2.01 3.49
N THR A 45 -1.13 0.91 2.73
CA THR A 45 -2.00 -0.24 2.99
C THR A 45 -1.61 -0.98 4.28
N LEU A 46 -0.31 -1.15 4.55
CA LEU A 46 0.14 -1.82 5.77
C LEU A 46 -0.15 -1.01 7.02
N ILE A 47 0.02 0.31 6.98
CA ILE A 47 -0.30 1.15 8.13
C ILE A 47 -1.77 0.99 8.50
N LEU A 48 -2.68 1.00 7.52
CA LEU A 48 -4.10 0.80 7.80
C LEU A 48 -4.43 -0.64 8.17
N THR A 49 -3.63 -1.61 7.74
CA THR A 49 -3.86 -3.01 8.07
C THR A 49 -3.47 -3.33 9.52
N MET A 50 -2.33 -2.83 9.98
CA MET A 50 -1.76 -3.23 11.27
C MET A 50 -1.44 -2.10 12.22
N GLY A 51 -1.39 -0.86 11.75
CA GLY A 51 -0.93 0.28 12.56
C GLY A 51 -2.04 1.17 13.10
N THR A 52 -3.30 0.88 12.80
CA THR A 52 -4.42 1.71 13.22
C THR A 52 -5.52 0.89 13.85
N SER A 53 -6.31 1.55 14.72
CA SER A 53 -7.53 0.98 15.26
C SER A 53 -8.58 2.08 15.38
N PHE A 54 -9.83 1.68 15.46
CA PHE A 54 -10.97 2.59 15.50
C PHE A 54 -11.82 2.31 16.73
N GLU A 55 -12.66 3.26 17.09
CA GLU A 55 -13.52 3.15 18.25
C GLU A 55 -14.41 1.90 18.20
N PHE A 56 -14.94 1.61 17.01
CA PHE A 56 -15.80 0.44 16.81
C PHE A 56 -14.98 -0.74 16.31
N PRO A 57 -15.07 -1.92 16.96
CA PRO A 57 -14.32 -3.10 16.51
C PRO A 57 -14.65 -3.53 15.08
N ARG A 58 -15.92 -3.37 14.66
CA ARG A 58 -16.32 -3.72 13.30
C ARG A 58 -15.62 -2.83 12.27
N THR A 59 -15.50 -1.52 12.53
CA THR A 59 -14.77 -0.60 11.66
C THR A 59 -13.30 -1.00 11.56
N THR A 60 -12.68 -1.31 12.68
CA THR A 60 -11.29 -1.76 12.71
C THR A 60 -11.10 -3.01 11.84
N THR A 61 -11.97 -4.01 12.00
CA THR A 61 -11.89 -5.25 11.23
C THR A 61 -12.09 -4.98 9.73
N ASN A 62 -13.10 -4.18 9.37
CA ASN A 62 -13.38 -3.89 7.97
C ASN A 62 -12.22 -3.15 7.29
N VAL A 63 -11.65 -2.15 7.97
CA VAL A 63 -10.51 -1.41 7.43
C VAL A 63 -9.31 -2.32 7.25
N ARG A 64 -9.04 -3.20 8.21
CA ARG A 64 -7.91 -4.13 8.13
C ARG A 64 -8.08 -5.12 6.99
N VAL A 65 -9.28 -5.67 6.80
CA VAL A 65 -9.56 -6.61 5.71
C VAL A 65 -9.37 -5.94 4.36
N VAL A 66 -9.99 -4.76 4.16
CA VAL A 66 -9.88 -4.02 2.90
C VAL A 66 -8.43 -3.64 2.64
N SER A 67 -7.74 -3.12 3.64
CA SER A 67 -6.34 -2.71 3.49
C SER A 67 -5.44 -3.89 3.17
N GLY A 68 -5.67 -5.04 3.80
CA GLY A 68 -4.91 -6.26 3.51
C GLY A 68 -5.10 -6.73 2.07
N VAL A 69 -6.34 -6.68 1.57
CA VAL A 69 -6.63 -7.03 0.18
C VAL A 69 -5.89 -6.08 -0.77
N PHE A 70 -5.96 -4.78 -0.52
CA PHE A 70 -5.25 -3.81 -1.35
C PHE A 70 -3.74 -3.93 -1.23
N PHE A 71 -3.22 -4.30 -0.07
CA PHE A 71 -1.80 -4.59 0.09
C PHE A 71 -1.36 -5.71 -0.84
N ILE A 72 -2.13 -6.80 -0.90
CA ILE A 72 -1.85 -7.92 -1.79
C ILE A 72 -1.92 -7.49 -3.25
N ILE A 73 -2.95 -6.73 -3.62
CA ILE A 73 -3.10 -6.20 -4.99
C ILE A 73 -1.90 -5.33 -5.35
N ALA A 74 -1.49 -4.42 -4.47
CA ALA A 74 -0.35 -3.55 -4.72
C ALA A 74 0.94 -4.35 -4.84
N LEU A 75 1.12 -5.35 -4.00
CA LEU A 75 2.31 -6.20 -4.03
C LEU A 75 2.41 -6.98 -5.34
N ILE A 76 1.32 -7.62 -5.76
CA ILE A 76 1.29 -8.39 -7.01
C ILE A 76 1.53 -7.47 -8.19
N SER A 77 0.85 -6.31 -8.24
CA SER A 77 1.01 -5.34 -9.31
C SER A 77 2.45 -4.87 -9.44
N ASN A 78 3.07 -4.51 -8.33
CA ASN A 78 4.45 -4.03 -8.35
C ASN A 78 5.46 -5.16 -8.63
N LEU A 79 5.16 -6.40 -8.24
CA LEU A 79 5.98 -7.55 -8.65
C LEU A 79 5.95 -7.73 -10.17
N ILE A 80 4.77 -7.60 -10.79
CA ILE A 80 4.66 -7.68 -12.24
C ILE A 80 5.50 -6.58 -12.88
N PHE A 81 5.36 -5.33 -12.41
CA PHE A 81 6.16 -4.22 -12.93
C PHE A 81 7.66 -4.41 -12.73
N THR A 82 8.07 -5.15 -11.71
CA THR A 82 9.50 -5.42 -11.45
C THR A 82 10.14 -6.21 -12.58
N PHE A 83 9.39 -7.10 -13.22
CA PHE A 83 9.92 -8.01 -14.23
C PHE A 83 9.59 -7.60 -15.67
N ILE A 84 8.94 -6.46 -15.88
CA ILE A 84 8.62 -5.96 -17.22
C ILE A 84 9.21 -4.57 -17.41
N ASP A 85 9.43 -4.20 -18.68
CA ASP A 85 9.81 -2.83 -19.03
C ASP A 85 8.53 -2.01 -19.20
N PHE A 86 8.27 -1.14 -18.25
CA PHE A 86 7.06 -0.32 -18.23
C PHE A 86 7.38 1.14 -18.50
N SER A 87 6.40 1.87 -19.05
CA SER A 87 6.53 3.32 -19.21
C SER A 87 6.12 4.04 -17.94
N THR A 88 6.76 5.18 -17.66
CA THR A 88 6.45 6.00 -16.49
C THR A 88 4.96 6.36 -16.40
N PRO A 89 4.29 6.86 -17.49
CA PRO A 89 2.87 7.17 -17.41
C PRO A 89 2.00 5.96 -17.06
N SER A 90 2.27 4.80 -17.63
CA SER A 90 1.49 3.58 -17.34
C SER A 90 1.60 3.20 -15.87
N TYR A 91 2.79 3.23 -15.30
CA TYR A 91 3.00 2.90 -13.90
C TYR A 91 2.24 3.87 -12.99
N ILE A 92 2.38 5.17 -13.24
CA ILE A 92 1.74 6.20 -12.43
C ILE A 92 0.21 6.08 -12.50
N ILE A 93 -0.35 5.85 -13.69
CA ILE A 93 -1.79 5.74 -13.87
C ILE A 93 -2.33 4.52 -13.11
N ILE A 94 -1.72 3.35 -13.28
CA ILE A 94 -2.21 2.12 -12.65
C ILE A 94 -2.10 2.22 -11.13
N ASN A 95 -0.96 2.62 -10.61
CA ASN A 95 -0.77 2.71 -9.17
C ASN A 95 -1.58 3.85 -8.56
N GLY A 96 -1.74 4.95 -9.29
CA GLY A 96 -2.60 6.06 -8.86
C GLY A 96 -4.06 5.64 -8.74
N ILE A 97 -4.57 4.86 -9.70
CA ILE A 97 -5.94 4.36 -9.66
C ILE A 97 -6.12 3.41 -8.46
N VAL A 98 -5.19 2.49 -8.25
CA VAL A 98 -5.24 1.58 -7.10
C VAL A 98 -5.28 2.37 -5.79
N LEU A 99 -4.41 3.36 -5.66
CA LEU A 99 -4.34 4.18 -4.45
C LEU A 99 -5.64 4.98 -4.23
N LEU A 100 -6.18 5.60 -5.28
CA LEU A 100 -7.42 6.39 -5.18
C LEU A 100 -8.61 5.51 -4.80
N VAL A 101 -8.73 4.33 -5.41
CA VAL A 101 -9.82 3.40 -5.08
C VAL A 101 -9.68 2.94 -3.62
N PHE A 102 -8.47 2.61 -3.18
CA PHE A 102 -8.22 2.21 -1.81
C PHE A 102 -8.61 3.31 -0.82
N ILE A 103 -8.14 4.54 -1.05
CA ILE A 103 -8.45 5.67 -0.17
C ILE A 103 -9.95 5.91 -0.12
N SER A 104 -10.63 5.87 -1.26
CA SER A 104 -12.09 6.08 -1.34
C SER A 104 -12.85 5.04 -0.54
N ILE A 105 -12.50 3.77 -0.68
CA ILE A 105 -13.17 2.68 0.04
C ILE A 105 -12.88 2.78 1.54
N ALA A 106 -11.64 2.99 1.92
CA ALA A 106 -11.25 3.10 3.34
C ALA A 106 -11.95 4.30 3.99
N TYR A 107 -11.98 5.44 3.33
CA TYR A 107 -12.65 6.63 3.83
C TYR A 107 -14.15 6.38 4.02
N SER A 108 -14.79 5.72 3.05
CA SER A 108 -16.21 5.40 3.15
C SER A 108 -16.51 4.49 4.35
N ILE A 109 -15.68 3.49 4.59
CA ILE A 109 -15.86 2.59 5.73
C ILE A 109 -15.72 3.37 7.04
N ILE A 110 -14.70 4.20 7.16
CA ILE A 110 -14.44 4.98 8.38
C ILE A 110 -15.57 5.95 8.62
N LYS A 111 -16.01 6.68 7.59
CA LYS A 111 -17.05 7.71 7.72
C LYS A 111 -18.41 7.10 8.04
N LEU A 112 -18.78 6.01 7.40
CA LEU A 112 -20.09 5.39 7.60
C LEU A 112 -20.24 4.73 8.96
N LYS A 113 -19.15 4.33 9.60
CA LYS A 113 -19.18 3.62 10.88
C LYS A 113 -18.96 4.55 12.08
N GLN A 114 -18.60 5.77 11.83
CA GLN A 114 -18.49 6.80 12.88
C GLN A 114 -19.74 7.67 12.90
#